data_41705ab8a0efed07e31a9a9080f5f9da
#
_entry.id   41705ab8a0efed07e31a9a9080f5f9da
#
_cell.length_a   1.000
_cell.length_b   1.000
_cell.length_c   1.000
_cell.angle_alpha   90.00
_cell.angle_beta   90.00
_cell.angle_gamma   90.00
#
_symmetry.space_group_name_H-M   'P 1'
#
loop_
_entity.id
_entity.type
_entity.pdbx_description
1 polymer ?
#
loop_
_entity_poly.entity_id
_entity_poly.type
_entity_poly.pdbx_seq_one_letter_code
_entity_poly.pdbx_strand_id
1 'polypeptide(L)'
;MNSLTYGWWLNQVYTYNDRDHLLLEPVSDGENRARITSGVITGIFMNGDDLSYISGIQVAKDKARKFLTNEDINAIAKMGKSFRPVNGNMDGADFLFMHDTGKEVYLAAFNYSGYDLTYDLPLSRLGLRESSTYKAKELWSGKEVKFKKNVRVCIPKKDVLVFRIT
;
A
#
# COMPACT_ATOMS: atom_id res chain seq x y z
N MET A 1 8.82 -6.17 3.65
CA MET A 1 7.67 -6.95 3.13
C MET A 1 7.47 -8.30 3.82
N ASN A 2 8.53 -9.06 4.13
CA ASN A 2 8.39 -10.34 4.87
C ASN A 2 7.59 -10.16 6.17
N SER A 3 7.89 -9.13 6.95
CA SER A 3 7.14 -8.84 8.18
C SER A 3 5.64 -8.63 7.96
N LEU A 4 5.22 -8.02 6.84
CA LEU A 4 3.82 -7.86 6.47
C LEU A 4 3.20 -9.20 6.08
N THR A 5 3.89 -9.98 5.27
CA THR A 5 3.39 -11.28 4.79
C THR A 5 3.14 -12.25 5.95
N TYR A 6 4.08 -12.32 6.90
CA TYR A 6 4.04 -13.32 7.97
C TYR A 6 3.57 -12.79 9.32
N GLY A 7 3.56 -11.49 9.53
CA GLY A 7 3.24 -10.88 10.81
C GLY A 7 2.01 -9.96 10.81
N TRP A 8 1.21 -9.91 9.74
CA TRP A 8 0.02 -9.06 9.65
C TRP A 8 -0.98 -9.31 10.79
N TRP A 9 -1.14 -10.54 11.22
CA TRP A 9 -2.06 -10.97 12.28
C TRP A 9 -1.68 -10.43 13.67
N LEU A 10 -0.44 -10.01 13.87
CA LEU A 10 0.01 -9.42 15.16
C LEU A 10 -0.80 -8.16 15.52
N ASN A 11 -1.33 -7.44 14.54
CA ASN A 11 -2.24 -6.31 14.78
C ASN A 11 -3.56 -6.70 15.46
N GLN A 12 -3.88 -8.00 15.52
CA GLN A 12 -5.04 -8.52 16.23
C GLN A 12 -4.72 -8.88 17.70
N VAL A 13 -3.43 -9.00 18.03
CA VAL A 13 -2.93 -9.38 19.36
C VAL A 13 -2.40 -8.18 20.12
N TYR A 14 -1.68 -7.30 19.42
CA TYR A 14 -1.09 -6.10 20.01
C TYR A 14 -1.84 -4.86 19.56
N THR A 15 -1.93 -3.86 20.45
CA THR A 15 -2.54 -2.56 20.13
C THR A 15 -1.81 -1.86 18.99
N TYR A 16 -0.48 -1.97 18.98
CA TYR A 16 0.38 -1.42 17.94
C TYR A 16 1.30 -2.50 17.40
N ASN A 17 1.45 -2.53 16.08
CA ASN A 17 2.34 -3.42 15.38
C ASN A 17 3.37 -2.59 14.62
N ASP A 18 4.38 -2.13 15.34
CA ASP A 18 5.44 -1.29 14.81
C ASP A 18 6.33 -2.08 13.86
N ARG A 19 6.52 -1.56 12.66
CA ARG A 19 7.36 -2.12 11.60
C ARG A 19 8.63 -1.30 11.36
N ASP A 20 8.99 -0.46 12.35
CA ASP A 20 10.11 0.45 12.27
C ASP A 20 9.83 1.68 11.39
N HIS A 21 10.70 2.68 11.47
CA HIS A 21 10.57 3.90 10.70
C HIS A 21 11.00 3.73 9.24
N LEU A 22 10.48 4.58 8.38
CA LEU A 22 10.83 4.66 6.97
C LEU A 22 11.59 5.95 6.69
N LEU A 23 12.58 5.87 5.81
CA LEU A 23 13.31 6.99 5.26
C LEU A 23 12.89 7.24 3.81
N LEU A 24 12.73 8.52 3.46
CA LEU A 24 12.49 8.96 2.08
C LEU A 24 13.83 9.12 1.37
N GLU A 25 14.19 8.10 0.64
CA GLU A 25 15.48 7.99 -0.02
C GLU A 25 15.51 8.72 -1.37
N PRO A 26 16.72 9.08 -1.87
CA PRO A 26 16.89 9.64 -3.21
C PRO A 26 16.75 8.57 -4.30
N VAL A 27 15.70 7.76 -4.19
CA VAL A 27 15.30 6.72 -5.17
C VAL A 27 14.12 7.22 -5.99
N SER A 28 13.60 6.39 -6.89
CA SER A 28 12.46 6.75 -7.72
C SER A 28 11.21 7.08 -6.91
N ASP A 29 10.29 7.81 -7.50
CA ASP A 29 9.00 8.12 -6.87
C ASP A 29 8.18 6.85 -6.60
N GLY A 30 8.25 5.85 -7.50
CA GLY A 30 7.63 4.55 -7.30
C GLY A 30 8.15 3.83 -6.07
N GLU A 31 9.47 3.77 -5.91
CA GLU A 31 10.09 3.15 -4.73
C GLU A 31 9.70 3.86 -3.43
N ASN A 32 9.60 5.21 -3.44
CA ASN A 32 9.13 5.95 -2.27
C ASN A 32 7.64 5.68 -1.99
N ARG A 33 6.77 5.63 -3.01
CA ARG A 33 5.37 5.20 -2.82
C ARG A 33 5.28 3.81 -2.23
N ALA A 34 6.05 2.86 -2.75
CA ALA A 34 6.06 1.49 -2.23
C ALA A 34 6.52 1.42 -0.77
N ARG A 35 7.56 2.17 -0.39
CA ARG A 35 8.05 2.27 1.00
C ARG A 35 6.95 2.81 1.92
N ILE A 36 6.36 3.95 1.59
CA ILE A 36 5.29 4.57 2.39
C ILE A 36 4.09 3.63 2.49
N THR A 37 3.66 3.05 1.37
CA THR A 37 2.54 2.11 1.38
C THR A 37 2.83 0.91 2.28
N SER A 38 4.06 0.36 2.25
CA SER A 38 4.44 -0.75 3.13
C SER A 38 4.34 -0.39 4.61
N GLY A 39 4.56 0.87 4.97
CA GLY A 39 4.35 1.38 6.32
C GLY A 39 2.87 1.53 6.65
N VAL A 40 2.11 2.31 5.87
CA VAL A 40 0.72 2.63 6.21
C VAL A 40 -0.21 1.40 6.26
N ILE A 41 0.05 0.36 5.46
CA ILE A 41 -0.75 -0.87 5.48
C ILE A 41 -0.44 -1.80 6.67
N THR A 42 0.50 -1.46 7.55
CA THR A 42 0.69 -2.14 8.82
C THR A 42 -0.24 -1.62 9.93
N GLY A 43 -0.89 -0.48 9.69
CA GLY A 43 -1.74 0.19 10.66
C GLY A 43 -1.00 1.23 11.52
N ILE A 44 0.28 1.45 11.26
CA ILE A 44 1.07 2.54 11.84
C ILE A 44 2.11 3.01 10.83
N PHE A 45 2.35 4.31 10.77
CA PHE A 45 3.37 4.90 9.90
C PHE A 45 4.26 5.84 10.71
N MET A 46 5.57 5.61 10.63
CA MET A 46 6.58 6.47 11.22
C MET A 46 7.60 6.89 10.16
N ASN A 47 7.84 8.19 10.04
CA ASN A 47 8.89 8.75 9.20
C ASN A 47 10.09 9.10 10.06
N GLY A 48 11.27 8.61 9.69
CA GLY A 48 12.53 8.81 10.39
C GLY A 48 13.46 9.83 9.75
N ASP A 49 13.00 10.54 8.69
CA ASP A 49 13.83 11.58 8.06
C ASP A 49 14.02 12.77 8.99
N ASP A 50 15.24 13.32 8.99
CA ASP A 50 15.50 14.62 9.59
C ASP A 50 15.00 15.73 8.67
N LEU A 51 13.89 16.34 9.02
CA LEU A 51 13.27 17.44 8.28
C LEU A 51 13.61 18.81 8.89
N SER A 52 14.58 18.89 9.81
CA SER A 52 15.01 20.14 10.44
C SER A 52 15.66 21.11 9.44
N TYR A 53 15.76 22.37 9.83
CA TYR A 53 16.49 23.38 9.02
C TYR A 53 18.00 23.12 8.96
N ILE A 54 18.54 22.38 9.93
CA ILE A 54 19.98 22.17 10.11
C ILE A 54 20.48 21.05 9.21
N SER A 55 19.66 20.02 8.95
CA SER A 55 20.06 18.81 8.23
C SER A 55 20.50 19.05 6.78
N GLY A 56 20.07 20.14 6.16
CA GLY A 56 20.40 20.44 4.75
C GLY A 56 19.86 19.43 3.73
N ILE A 57 19.07 18.43 4.16
CA ILE A 57 18.58 17.34 3.30
C ILE A 57 17.32 17.81 2.56
N GLN A 58 17.54 18.65 1.54
CA GLN A 58 16.44 19.21 0.73
C GLN A 58 15.63 18.11 0.04
N VAL A 59 16.28 17.02 -0.41
CA VAL A 59 15.62 15.90 -1.07
C VAL A 59 14.58 15.25 -0.17
N ALA A 60 14.89 15.00 1.12
CA ALA A 60 13.91 14.44 2.07
C ALA A 60 12.71 15.37 2.27
N LYS A 61 12.96 16.69 2.38
CA LYS A 61 11.88 17.69 2.52
C LYS A 61 10.96 17.74 1.31
N ASP A 62 11.51 17.70 0.11
CA ASP A 62 10.73 17.73 -1.13
C ASP A 62 9.92 16.43 -1.29
N LYS A 63 10.51 15.29 -0.96
CA LYS A 63 9.82 13.99 -0.92
C LYS A 63 8.72 13.98 0.15
N ALA A 64 8.97 14.52 1.34
CA ALA A 64 7.97 14.64 2.39
C ALA A 64 6.75 15.45 1.92
N ARG A 65 6.99 16.64 1.33
CA ARG A 65 5.92 17.46 0.75
C ARG A 65 5.14 16.73 -0.33
N LYS A 66 5.81 15.96 -1.17
CA LYS A 66 5.19 15.24 -2.29
C LYS A 66 4.34 14.05 -1.84
N PHE A 67 4.80 13.30 -0.86
CA PHE A 67 4.22 12.00 -0.54
C PHE A 67 3.51 11.95 0.81
N LEU A 68 4.03 12.64 1.85
CA LEU A 68 3.45 12.54 3.20
C LEU A 68 2.21 13.44 3.39
N THR A 69 1.87 14.25 2.41
CA THR A 69 0.65 15.09 2.42
C THR A 69 -0.54 14.43 1.71
N ASN A 70 -0.40 13.21 1.20
CA ASN A 70 -1.50 12.50 0.56
C ASN A 70 -2.51 12.03 1.62
N GLU A 71 -3.67 12.69 1.67
CA GLU A 71 -4.71 12.43 2.68
C GLU A 71 -5.34 11.04 2.54
N ASP A 72 -5.54 10.55 1.32
CA ASP A 72 -6.12 9.22 1.07
C ASP A 72 -5.20 8.10 1.59
N ILE A 73 -3.90 8.24 1.38
CA ILE A 73 -2.90 7.29 1.88
C ILE A 73 -2.77 7.39 3.41
N ASN A 74 -2.76 8.61 3.95
CA ASN A 74 -2.69 8.84 5.39
C ASN A 74 -3.94 8.30 6.12
N ALA A 75 -5.10 8.30 5.45
CA ALA A 75 -6.32 7.72 6.00
C ALA A 75 -6.18 6.21 6.25
N ILE A 76 -5.39 5.48 5.46
CA ILE A 76 -5.10 4.05 5.69
C ILE A 76 -4.37 3.86 7.04
N ALA A 77 -3.31 4.64 7.29
CA ALA A 77 -2.59 4.55 8.56
C ALA A 77 -3.50 4.86 9.77
N LYS A 78 -4.40 5.85 9.62
CA LYS A 78 -5.37 6.23 10.67
C LYS A 78 -6.37 5.15 11.03
N MET A 79 -6.60 4.15 10.17
CA MET A 79 -7.46 3.01 10.50
C MET A 79 -6.86 2.13 11.61
N GLY A 80 -5.53 2.16 11.80
CA GLY A 80 -4.85 1.37 12.82
C GLY A 80 -4.97 -0.14 12.59
N LYS A 81 -5.14 -0.58 11.33
CA LYS A 81 -5.36 -1.98 10.96
C LYS A 81 -4.36 -2.44 9.92
N SER A 82 -3.77 -3.61 10.15
CA SER A 82 -2.90 -4.24 9.16
C SER A 82 -3.70 -4.85 8.03
N PHE A 83 -3.21 -4.66 6.79
CA PHE A 83 -3.69 -5.41 5.65
C PHE A 83 -3.18 -6.86 5.73
N ARG A 84 -3.97 -7.80 5.27
CA ARG A 84 -3.58 -9.20 5.15
C ARG A 84 -3.12 -9.53 3.72
N PRO A 85 -2.22 -10.52 3.55
CA PRO A 85 -1.89 -11.01 2.21
C PRO A 85 -3.13 -11.60 1.52
N VAL A 86 -3.21 -11.42 0.20
CA VAL A 86 -4.30 -11.99 -0.61
C VAL A 86 -4.04 -13.46 -0.91
N ASN A 87 -2.79 -13.82 -1.23
CA ASN A 87 -2.43 -15.19 -1.63
C ASN A 87 -1.89 -16.03 -0.46
N GLY A 88 -0.92 -15.51 0.29
CA GLY A 88 -0.41 -16.11 1.51
C GLY A 88 0.10 -17.54 1.34
N ASN A 89 0.96 -17.79 0.35
CA ASN A 89 1.43 -19.13 0.00
C ASN A 89 2.65 -19.61 0.82
N MET A 90 3.24 -18.78 1.64
CA MET A 90 4.43 -19.05 2.46
C MET A 90 5.76 -19.27 1.69
N ASP A 91 5.75 -19.18 0.37
CA ASP A 91 6.96 -19.39 -0.46
C ASP A 91 7.81 -18.12 -0.63
N GLY A 92 7.39 -17.02 -0.07
CA GLY A 92 8.08 -15.71 -0.14
C GLY A 92 7.18 -14.55 0.27
N ALA A 93 7.70 -13.33 0.13
CA ALA A 93 6.92 -12.13 0.39
C ALA A 93 5.75 -12.01 -0.58
N ASP A 94 4.56 -11.72 -0.08
CA ASP A 94 3.40 -11.44 -0.93
C ASP A 94 3.55 -10.08 -1.62
N PHE A 95 2.85 -9.91 -2.72
CA PHE A 95 2.80 -8.68 -3.51
C PHE A 95 1.44 -7.97 -3.41
N LEU A 96 0.41 -8.70 -2.99
CA LEU A 96 -0.96 -8.23 -2.91
C LEU A 96 -1.44 -8.29 -1.47
N PHE A 97 -1.86 -7.14 -0.94
CA PHE A 97 -2.38 -7.03 0.43
C PHE A 97 -3.74 -6.35 0.40
N MET A 98 -4.65 -6.79 1.24
CA MET A 98 -5.99 -6.24 1.31
C MET A 98 -6.46 -5.97 2.75
N HIS A 99 -7.40 -5.05 2.87
CA HIS A 99 -8.19 -4.83 4.07
C HIS A 99 -9.65 -4.61 3.69
N ASP A 100 -10.53 -5.41 4.29
CA ASP A 100 -11.99 -5.26 4.15
C ASP A 100 -12.54 -4.59 5.40
N THR A 101 -13.19 -3.44 5.22
CA THR A 101 -13.83 -2.69 6.31
C THR A 101 -15.30 -3.08 6.50
N GLY A 102 -15.83 -3.99 5.67
CA GLY A 102 -17.26 -4.32 5.56
C GLY A 102 -18.07 -3.34 4.71
N LYS A 103 -17.52 -2.17 4.38
CA LYS A 103 -18.12 -1.17 3.48
C LYS A 103 -17.30 -0.94 2.22
N GLU A 104 -15.99 -0.99 2.35
CA GLU A 104 -15.01 -0.74 1.31
C GLU A 104 -13.91 -1.79 1.40
N VAL A 105 -13.34 -2.16 0.26
CA VAL A 105 -12.18 -3.03 0.20
C VAL A 105 -10.98 -2.21 -0.27
N TYR A 106 -9.90 -2.26 0.50
CA TYR A 106 -8.62 -1.69 0.12
C TYR A 106 -7.71 -2.78 -0.44
N LEU A 107 -7.04 -2.48 -1.54
CA LEU A 107 -6.06 -3.37 -2.18
C LEU A 107 -4.76 -2.59 -2.42
N ALA A 108 -3.66 -3.08 -1.86
CA ALA A 108 -2.31 -2.61 -2.17
C ALA A 108 -1.60 -3.68 -3.02
N ALA A 109 -1.19 -3.30 -4.23
CA ALA A 109 -0.56 -4.18 -5.20
C ALA A 109 0.85 -3.66 -5.51
N PHE A 110 1.88 -4.43 -5.12
CA PHE A 110 3.28 -4.06 -5.24
C PHE A 110 3.94 -4.73 -6.44
N ASN A 111 4.90 -4.02 -7.02
CA ASN A 111 5.82 -4.56 -7.99
C ASN A 111 7.26 -4.29 -7.54
N TYR A 112 7.99 -5.32 -7.12
CA TYR A 112 9.40 -5.22 -6.70
C TYR A 112 10.39 -5.51 -7.84
N SER A 113 9.88 -5.88 -9.01
CA SER A 113 10.71 -6.24 -10.15
C SER A 113 11.27 -5.02 -10.89
N GLY A 114 12.24 -5.25 -11.77
CA GLY A 114 12.83 -4.24 -12.64
C GLY A 114 12.03 -3.94 -13.92
N TYR A 115 10.85 -4.53 -14.08
CA TYR A 115 9.97 -4.38 -15.25
C TYR A 115 8.52 -4.21 -14.83
N ASP A 116 7.66 -3.72 -15.71
CA ASP A 116 6.24 -3.53 -15.43
C ASP A 116 5.54 -4.89 -15.31
N LEU A 117 4.66 -5.02 -14.32
CA LEU A 117 3.90 -6.25 -14.07
C LEU A 117 2.41 -6.02 -14.22
N THR A 118 1.74 -6.95 -14.90
CA THR A 118 0.28 -6.97 -14.93
C THR A 118 -0.24 -8.05 -13.98
N TYR A 119 -1.07 -7.62 -13.02
CA TYR A 119 -1.87 -8.53 -12.21
C TYR A 119 -3.28 -8.63 -12.80
N ASP A 120 -3.81 -9.85 -12.78
CA ASP A 120 -5.19 -10.15 -13.14
C ASP A 120 -5.79 -10.98 -12.00
N LEU A 121 -6.43 -10.31 -11.05
CA LEU A 121 -6.92 -10.88 -9.81
C LEU A 121 -8.45 -10.99 -9.84
N PRO A 122 -9.04 -12.19 -9.75
CA PRO A 122 -10.48 -12.34 -9.62
C PRO A 122 -11.03 -11.58 -8.40
N LEU A 123 -12.15 -10.89 -8.57
CA LEU A 123 -12.79 -10.12 -7.47
C LEU A 123 -13.15 -11.00 -6.28
N SER A 124 -13.45 -12.27 -6.51
CA SER A 124 -13.70 -13.27 -5.46
C SER A 124 -12.54 -13.44 -4.47
N ARG A 125 -11.29 -13.23 -4.91
CA ARG A 125 -10.11 -13.25 -4.03
C ARG A 125 -10.11 -12.10 -3.00
N LEU A 126 -10.85 -11.04 -3.30
CA LEU A 126 -11.07 -9.89 -2.42
C LEU A 126 -12.38 -10.00 -1.62
N GLY A 127 -13.11 -11.12 -1.71
CA GLY A 127 -14.42 -11.29 -1.10
C GLY A 127 -15.55 -10.55 -1.85
N LEU A 128 -15.29 -10.07 -3.06
CA LEU A 128 -16.24 -9.32 -3.88
C LEU A 128 -16.93 -10.22 -4.91
N ARG A 129 -18.18 -9.87 -5.27
CA ARG A 129 -18.96 -10.64 -6.27
C ARG A 129 -18.49 -10.35 -7.68
N GLU A 130 -18.11 -11.36 -8.45
CA GLU A 130 -17.66 -11.23 -9.84
C GLU A 130 -18.76 -10.77 -10.81
N SER A 131 -20.02 -10.97 -10.45
CA SER A 131 -21.18 -10.51 -11.23
C SER A 131 -21.43 -8.99 -11.13
N SER A 132 -20.84 -8.33 -10.14
CA SER A 132 -21.02 -6.91 -9.88
C SER A 132 -19.92 -6.07 -10.51
N THR A 133 -20.21 -4.77 -10.68
CA THR A 133 -19.21 -3.77 -11.08
C THR A 133 -18.94 -2.86 -9.90
N TYR A 134 -17.68 -2.66 -9.58
CA TYR A 134 -17.24 -1.83 -8.47
C TYR A 134 -16.53 -0.59 -8.98
N LYS A 135 -16.78 0.54 -8.33
CA LYS A 135 -15.96 1.75 -8.50
C LYS A 135 -14.70 1.59 -7.67
N ALA A 136 -13.59 2.09 -8.17
CA ALA A 136 -12.34 2.10 -7.43
C ALA A 136 -11.59 3.41 -7.67
N LYS A 137 -10.98 3.94 -6.62
CA LYS A 137 -10.07 5.07 -6.69
C LYS A 137 -8.65 4.58 -6.42
N GLU A 138 -7.72 4.87 -7.33
CA GLU A 138 -6.30 4.68 -7.08
C GLU A 138 -5.80 5.86 -6.24
N LEU A 139 -5.29 5.57 -5.02
CA LEU A 139 -5.14 6.58 -3.97
C LEU A 139 -3.89 7.45 -4.13
N TRP A 140 -2.86 6.98 -4.84
CA TRP A 140 -1.68 7.81 -5.12
C TRP A 140 -1.93 8.84 -6.21
N SER A 141 -2.64 8.47 -7.27
CA SER A 141 -2.92 9.34 -8.41
C SER A 141 -4.29 10.03 -8.34
N GLY A 142 -5.19 9.55 -7.50
CA GLY A 142 -6.59 9.99 -7.45
C GLY A 142 -7.45 9.48 -8.62
N LYS A 143 -6.90 8.64 -9.52
CA LYS A 143 -7.59 8.15 -10.71
C LYS A 143 -8.72 7.20 -10.35
N GLU A 144 -9.91 7.46 -10.92
CA GLU A 144 -11.05 6.55 -10.79
C GLU A 144 -11.06 5.51 -11.92
N VAL A 145 -11.37 4.28 -11.55
CA VAL A 145 -11.50 3.13 -12.45
C VAL A 145 -12.71 2.29 -12.05
N LYS A 146 -13.08 1.35 -12.91
CA LYS A 146 -14.12 0.36 -12.60
C LYS A 146 -13.55 -1.04 -12.76
N PHE A 147 -13.87 -1.91 -11.80
CA PHE A 147 -13.55 -3.32 -11.86
C PHE A 147 -14.81 -4.15 -12.06
N LYS A 148 -14.73 -5.12 -12.96
CA LYS A 148 -15.78 -6.10 -13.21
C LYS A 148 -15.10 -7.45 -13.44
N LYS A 149 -15.57 -8.48 -12.77
CA LYS A 149 -15.01 -9.83 -12.78
C LYS A 149 -13.61 -9.90 -12.17
N ASN A 150 -12.65 -9.11 -12.65
CA ASN A 150 -11.27 -9.08 -12.18
C ASN A 150 -10.79 -7.66 -11.89
N VAL A 151 -9.81 -7.55 -10.99
CA VAL A 151 -8.92 -6.38 -10.88
C VAL A 151 -7.74 -6.63 -11.83
N ARG A 152 -7.76 -5.98 -12.99
CA ARG A 152 -6.65 -6.05 -13.94
C ARG A 152 -5.92 -4.73 -13.96
N VAL A 153 -4.66 -4.74 -13.53
CA VAL A 153 -3.84 -3.54 -13.39
C VAL A 153 -2.39 -3.80 -13.81
N CYS A 154 -1.80 -2.82 -14.50
CA CYS A 154 -0.39 -2.80 -14.80
C CYS A 154 0.32 -1.91 -13.78
N ILE A 155 1.27 -2.45 -13.04
CA ILE A 155 2.03 -1.75 -12.00
C ILE A 155 3.42 -1.50 -12.56
N PRO A 156 3.85 -0.22 -12.63
CA PRO A 156 5.19 0.12 -13.08
C PRO A 156 6.26 -0.60 -12.26
N LYS A 157 7.44 -0.79 -12.86
CA LYS A 157 8.60 -1.35 -12.15
C LYS A 157 8.89 -0.60 -10.86
N LYS A 158 9.19 -1.33 -9.79
CA LYS A 158 9.55 -0.80 -8.47
C LYS A 158 8.53 0.23 -7.95
N ASP A 159 7.24 -0.10 -8.04
CA ASP A 159 6.15 0.81 -7.64
C ASP A 159 5.03 0.04 -6.93
N VAL A 160 3.97 0.76 -6.58
CA VAL A 160 2.76 0.23 -5.94
C VAL A 160 1.54 0.97 -6.46
N LEU A 161 0.42 0.27 -6.59
CA LEU A 161 -0.91 0.86 -6.74
C LEU A 161 -1.74 0.54 -5.50
N VAL A 162 -2.52 1.51 -5.05
CA VAL A 162 -3.38 1.35 -3.87
C VAL A 162 -4.80 1.74 -4.25
N PHE A 163 -5.71 0.80 -4.17
CA PHE A 163 -7.12 1.01 -4.53
C PHE A 163 -8.02 1.00 -3.32
N ARG A 164 -8.97 1.93 -3.28
CA ARG A 164 -10.19 1.86 -2.49
C ARG A 164 -11.32 1.47 -3.41
N ILE A 165 -11.97 0.34 -3.15
CA ILE A 165 -13.00 -0.29 -3.98
C ILE A 165 -14.34 -0.22 -3.24
N THR A 166 -15.39 0.32 -3.93
CA THR A 166 -16.74 0.54 -3.40
C THR A 166 -17.82 -0.02 -4.30
#